data_f45b6043a93128654ad2af51e3acdf8d
#
_entry.id   f45b6043a93128654ad2af51e3acdf8d
#
_cell.length_a   1.000
_cell.length_b   1.000
_cell.length_c   1.000
_cell.angle_alpha   90.00
_cell.angle_beta   90.00
_cell.angle_gamma   90.00
#
_symmetry.space_group_name_H-M   'P 1'
#
loop_
_entity.id
_entity.type
_entity.pdbx_description
1 polymer ?
#
loop_
_entity_poly.entity_id
_entity_poly.type
_entity_poly.pdbx_seq_one_letter_code
_entity_poly.pdbx_strand_id
1 'polypeptide(L)'
;MRGRAHRLAAGLALALLSGCATATLYQPSVTPRGYGYSEQAVEQDRTRISFRGNSLTDRETVETYLLYRAAELTLARGFDHFILVERDTEARSRYESSGRSFYRYPGFYPHWTY
;
A
#
# COMPACT_ATOMS: atom_id res chain seq x y z
N MET A 1 23.66 23.23 42.54
CA MET A 1 22.86 22.03 42.22
C MET A 1 21.79 22.25 41.15
N ARG A 2 21.96 23.21 40.25
CA ARG A 2 20.95 23.51 39.20
C ARG A 2 21.31 23.00 37.78
N GLY A 3 22.38 22.24 37.61
CA GLY A 3 22.88 21.83 36.27
C GLY A 3 22.62 20.41 35.83
N ARG A 4 22.01 19.57 36.65
CA ARG A 4 21.81 18.15 36.32
C ARG A 4 20.46 17.79 35.68
N ALA A 5 19.44 18.62 35.84
CA ALA A 5 18.10 18.35 35.29
C ALA A 5 17.95 18.62 33.80
N HIS A 6 18.77 19.51 33.23
CA HIS A 6 18.66 19.90 31.81
C HIS A 6 19.36 18.92 30.86
N ARG A 7 20.28 18.09 31.36
CA ARG A 7 20.99 17.11 30.55
C ARG A 7 20.21 15.82 30.31
N LEU A 8 19.25 15.50 31.17
CA LEU A 8 18.39 14.34 31.05
C LEU A 8 17.19 14.59 30.09
N ALA A 9 16.73 15.82 29.98
CA ALA A 9 15.66 16.20 29.08
C ALA A 9 16.06 16.19 27.59
N ALA A 10 17.31 16.52 27.29
CA ALA A 10 17.84 16.53 25.91
C ALA A 10 18.03 15.13 25.33
N GLY A 11 18.30 14.14 26.17
CA GLY A 11 18.47 12.74 25.72
C GLY A 11 17.16 12.03 25.36
N LEU A 12 16.05 12.43 25.96
CA LEU A 12 14.74 11.79 25.71
C LEU A 12 14.07 12.29 24.43
N ALA A 13 14.41 13.49 23.98
CA ALA A 13 13.85 14.10 22.77
C ALA A 13 14.41 13.50 21.47
N LEU A 14 15.63 12.93 21.50
CA LEU A 14 16.26 12.32 20.32
C LEU A 14 15.77 10.88 20.02
N ALA A 15 15.15 10.20 20.98
CA ALA A 15 14.68 8.83 20.82
C ALA A 15 13.35 8.71 20.05
N LEU A 16 12.65 9.82 19.79
CA LEU A 16 11.35 9.84 19.12
C LEU A 16 11.43 10.01 17.59
N LEU A 17 12.63 10.14 17.02
CA LEU A 17 12.84 10.39 15.58
C LEU A 17 13.19 9.14 14.76
N SER A 18 13.21 7.94 15.35
CA SER A 18 13.36 6.70 14.60
C SER A 18 12.03 6.26 13.99
N GLY A 19 11.53 7.02 13.03
CA GLY A 19 10.46 6.61 12.15
C GLY A 19 10.98 5.51 11.23
N CYS A 20 10.75 4.24 11.57
CA CYS A 20 11.01 3.12 10.66
C CYS A 20 10.08 3.22 9.46
N ALA A 21 10.63 3.37 8.24
CA ALA A 21 9.86 3.20 7.02
C ALA A 21 9.37 1.75 6.93
N THR A 22 8.08 1.55 6.73
CA THR A 22 7.44 0.23 6.65
C THR A 22 6.73 0.04 5.31
N ALA A 23 6.58 -1.21 4.87
CA ALA A 23 5.72 -1.56 3.76
C ALA A 23 4.26 -1.13 4.06
N THR A 24 3.48 -0.89 3.01
CA THR A 24 2.06 -0.55 3.15
C THR A 24 1.32 -1.73 3.77
N LEU A 25 0.62 -1.47 4.87
CA LEU A 25 -0.22 -2.46 5.51
C LEU A 25 -1.54 -2.65 4.73
N TYR A 26 -2.25 -3.73 5.04
CA TYR A 26 -3.62 -3.93 4.57
C TYR A 26 -4.54 -2.90 5.19
N GLN A 27 -4.89 -1.88 4.44
CA GLN A 27 -5.67 -0.73 4.87
C GLN A 27 -6.44 -0.10 3.71
N PRO A 28 -7.56 0.56 3.94
CA PRO A 28 -8.23 1.33 2.91
C PRO A 28 -7.39 2.54 2.51
N SER A 29 -7.41 2.88 1.24
CA SER A 29 -6.86 4.15 0.76
C SER A 29 -7.80 5.30 1.15
N VAL A 30 -7.29 6.28 1.89
CA VAL A 30 -8.09 7.42 2.38
C VAL A 30 -8.16 8.56 1.39
N THR A 31 -7.37 8.51 0.31
CA THR A 31 -7.37 9.50 -0.77
C THR A 31 -7.28 8.77 -2.12
N PRO A 32 -7.67 9.41 -3.25
CA PRO A 32 -7.59 8.79 -4.57
C PRO A 32 -6.19 8.33 -4.98
N ARG A 33 -5.15 8.90 -4.38
CA ARG A 33 -3.73 8.55 -4.62
C ARG A 33 -3.03 7.98 -3.40
N GLY A 34 -3.78 7.67 -2.34
CA GLY A 34 -3.25 7.11 -1.11
C GLY A 34 -2.82 5.66 -1.25
N TYR A 35 -2.01 5.21 -0.31
CA TYR A 35 -1.63 3.80 -0.19
C TYR A 35 -2.77 3.00 0.46
N GLY A 36 -2.95 1.77 -0.02
CA GLY A 36 -3.98 0.88 0.45
C GLY A 36 -4.93 0.42 -0.65
N TYR A 37 -6.01 -0.26 -0.27
CA TYR A 37 -7.01 -0.75 -1.21
C TYR A 37 -8.10 0.28 -1.51
N SER A 38 -8.65 0.21 -2.71
CA SER A 38 -9.83 0.94 -3.15
C SER A 38 -10.69 0.06 -4.04
N GLU A 39 -11.96 0.39 -4.13
CA GLU A 39 -12.96 -0.38 -4.86
C GLU A 39 -13.80 0.52 -5.73
N GLN A 40 -14.18 -0.01 -6.89
CA GLN A 40 -15.09 0.64 -7.81
C GLN A 40 -16.07 -0.39 -8.37
N ALA A 41 -17.34 -0.21 -8.13
CA ALA A 41 -18.37 -1.00 -8.81
C ALA A 41 -18.36 -0.65 -10.30
N VAL A 42 -18.21 -1.65 -11.16
CA VAL A 42 -18.20 -1.50 -12.62
C VAL A 42 -19.57 -1.90 -13.18
N GLU A 43 -20.10 -3.00 -12.67
CA GLU A 43 -21.42 -3.56 -13.00
C GLU A 43 -22.06 -4.11 -11.73
N GLN A 44 -23.28 -4.60 -11.80
CA GLN A 44 -24.04 -5.09 -10.65
C GLN A 44 -23.25 -6.16 -9.85
N ASP A 45 -22.65 -7.13 -10.54
CA ASP A 45 -21.90 -8.23 -9.92
C ASP A 45 -20.40 -8.16 -10.24
N ARG A 46 -19.91 -6.99 -10.65
CA ARG A 46 -18.52 -6.79 -11.05
C ARG A 46 -17.90 -5.60 -10.34
N THR A 47 -16.81 -5.84 -9.64
CA THR A 47 -16.08 -4.81 -8.89
C THR A 47 -14.61 -4.82 -9.27
N ARG A 48 -14.09 -3.63 -9.51
CA ARG A 48 -12.65 -3.42 -9.65
C ARG A 48 -12.07 -3.16 -8.26
N ILE A 49 -11.09 -3.96 -7.88
CA ILE A 49 -10.31 -3.76 -6.66
C ILE A 49 -8.91 -3.34 -7.06
N SER A 50 -8.40 -2.31 -6.41
CA SER A 50 -7.05 -1.81 -6.60
C SER A 50 -6.32 -1.75 -5.27
N PHE A 51 -5.02 -2.00 -5.27
CA PHE A 51 -4.16 -1.80 -4.11
C PHE A 51 -2.91 -1.03 -4.54
N ARG A 52 -2.60 0.02 -3.82
CA ARG A 52 -1.38 0.81 -4.01
C ARG A 52 -0.43 0.59 -2.84
N GLY A 53 0.70 -0.03 -3.13
CA GLY A 53 1.80 -0.19 -2.18
C GLY A 53 2.87 0.88 -2.36
N ASN A 54 3.60 1.18 -1.28
CA ASN A 54 4.80 2.00 -1.33
C ASN A 54 5.99 1.20 -1.91
N SER A 55 7.17 1.82 -2.01
CA SER A 55 8.37 1.19 -2.57
C SER A 55 8.90 -0.01 -1.77
N LEU A 56 8.44 -0.18 -0.52
CA LEU A 56 8.80 -1.30 0.37
C LEU A 56 7.79 -2.45 0.31
N THR A 57 6.68 -2.27 -0.40
CA THR A 57 5.64 -3.29 -0.54
C THR A 57 5.93 -4.13 -1.78
N ASP A 58 6.25 -5.40 -1.59
CA ASP A 58 6.53 -6.30 -2.69
C ASP A 58 5.25 -6.72 -3.43
N ARG A 59 5.45 -7.29 -4.62
CA ARG A 59 4.36 -7.73 -5.49
C ARG A 59 3.50 -8.82 -4.86
N GLU A 60 4.12 -9.79 -4.22
CA GLU A 60 3.42 -10.92 -3.61
C GLU A 60 2.48 -10.45 -2.49
N THR A 61 2.95 -9.51 -1.67
CA THR A 61 2.15 -8.87 -0.63
C THR A 61 0.94 -8.14 -1.23
N VAL A 62 1.14 -7.36 -2.29
CA VAL A 62 0.06 -6.64 -2.97
C VAL A 62 -0.97 -7.62 -3.55
N GLU A 63 -0.54 -8.67 -4.22
CA GLU A 63 -1.42 -9.70 -4.80
C GLU A 63 -2.21 -10.44 -3.71
N THR A 64 -1.57 -10.73 -2.59
CA THR A 64 -2.23 -11.33 -1.42
C THR A 64 -3.32 -10.42 -0.85
N TYR A 65 -3.05 -9.13 -0.72
CA TYR A 65 -4.02 -8.16 -0.23
C TYR A 65 -5.21 -7.99 -1.17
N LEU A 66 -4.98 -8.04 -2.47
CA LEU A 66 -6.07 -7.99 -3.45
C LEU A 66 -6.98 -9.22 -3.37
N LEU A 67 -6.41 -10.42 -3.26
CA LEU A 67 -7.18 -11.65 -3.06
C LEU A 67 -7.96 -11.63 -1.75
N TYR A 68 -7.32 -11.18 -0.69
CA TYR A 68 -7.97 -11.05 0.61
C TYR A 68 -9.16 -10.09 0.54
N ARG A 69 -8.99 -8.93 -0.10
CA ARG A 69 -10.08 -7.97 -0.26
C ARG A 69 -11.22 -8.50 -1.13
N ALA A 70 -10.90 -9.22 -2.21
CA ALA A 70 -11.91 -9.88 -3.04
C ALA A 70 -12.73 -10.89 -2.23
N ALA A 71 -12.08 -11.68 -1.38
CA ALA A 71 -12.75 -12.63 -0.50
C ALA A 71 -13.66 -11.93 0.52
N GLU A 72 -13.19 -10.85 1.18
CA GLU A 72 -14.00 -10.08 2.11
C GLU A 72 -15.26 -9.52 1.45
N LEU A 73 -15.14 -8.91 0.27
CA LEU A 73 -16.26 -8.35 -0.47
C LEU A 73 -17.25 -9.43 -0.94
N THR A 74 -16.74 -10.57 -1.36
CA THR A 74 -17.54 -11.72 -1.76
C THR A 74 -18.44 -12.18 -0.63
N LEU A 75 -17.87 -12.38 0.56
CA LEU A 75 -18.61 -12.77 1.75
C LEU A 75 -19.57 -11.67 2.22
N ALA A 76 -19.17 -10.42 2.19
CA ALA A 76 -20.01 -9.28 2.58
C ALA A 76 -21.27 -9.14 1.70
N ARG A 77 -21.18 -9.55 0.43
CA ARG A 77 -22.31 -9.56 -0.51
C ARG A 77 -23.14 -10.84 -0.48
N GLY A 78 -22.78 -11.81 0.35
CA GLY A 78 -23.49 -13.07 0.49
C GLY A 78 -23.14 -14.13 -0.57
N PHE A 79 -22.04 -13.95 -1.29
CA PHE A 79 -21.53 -14.94 -2.24
C PHE A 79 -20.52 -15.86 -1.55
N ASP A 80 -20.29 -17.03 -2.12
CA ASP A 80 -19.35 -18.04 -1.62
C ASP A 80 -18.06 -18.15 -2.45
N HIS A 81 -18.02 -17.53 -3.62
CA HIS A 81 -16.86 -17.50 -4.52
C HIS A 81 -16.85 -16.25 -5.38
N PHE A 82 -15.69 -15.94 -5.95
CA PHE A 82 -15.52 -14.91 -6.96
C PHE A 82 -14.75 -15.44 -8.16
N ILE A 83 -14.94 -14.82 -9.31
CA ILE A 83 -14.23 -15.12 -10.54
C ILE A 83 -13.32 -13.94 -10.88
N LEU A 84 -12.06 -14.22 -11.09
CA LEU A 84 -11.09 -13.24 -11.55
C LEU A 84 -11.20 -13.10 -13.07
N VAL A 85 -11.71 -11.96 -13.54
CA VAL A 85 -11.98 -11.72 -14.97
C VAL A 85 -10.77 -11.13 -15.67
N GLU A 86 -10.12 -10.15 -15.03
CA GLU A 86 -8.98 -9.45 -15.58
C GLU A 86 -7.95 -9.18 -14.49
N ARG A 87 -6.70 -9.34 -14.84
CA ARG A 87 -5.57 -9.04 -13.96
C ARG A 87 -4.58 -8.17 -14.71
N ASP A 88 -4.33 -7.00 -14.18
CA ASP A 88 -3.27 -6.13 -14.64
C ASP A 88 -2.40 -5.68 -13.47
N THR A 89 -1.12 -5.71 -13.68
CA THR A 89 -0.14 -5.36 -12.66
C THR A 89 0.94 -4.48 -13.28
N GLU A 90 0.87 -3.19 -12.95
CA GLU A 90 1.90 -2.23 -13.34
C GLU A 90 2.91 -2.03 -12.21
N ALA A 91 4.20 -2.15 -12.50
CA ALA A 91 5.28 -1.83 -11.57
C ALA A 91 5.95 -0.50 -11.94
N ARG A 92 5.86 0.50 -11.09
CA ARG A 92 6.62 1.76 -11.17
C ARG A 92 7.72 1.75 -10.12
N SER A 93 8.95 1.51 -10.50
CA SER A 93 10.09 1.76 -9.63
C SER A 93 10.76 3.07 -10.03
N ARG A 94 10.93 3.98 -9.07
CA ARG A 94 11.75 5.17 -9.26
C ARG A 94 13.16 4.84 -8.78
N TYR A 95 14.07 4.63 -9.70
CA TYR A 95 15.50 4.58 -9.39
C TYR A 95 16.04 6.02 -9.35
N GLU A 96 16.34 6.52 -8.19
CA GLU A 96 17.25 7.64 -8.04
C GLU A 96 18.69 7.08 -8.06
N SER A 97 19.28 6.99 -9.23
CA SER A 97 20.72 6.86 -9.31
C SER A 97 21.31 8.27 -9.26
N SER A 98 22.31 8.48 -8.45
CA SER A 98 23.07 9.74 -8.32
C SER A 98 23.91 10.09 -9.56
N GLY A 99 23.48 9.73 -10.72
CA GLY A 99 24.09 9.97 -12.02
C GLY A 99 23.05 9.93 -13.12
N ARG A 100 22.49 11.05 -13.47
CA ARG A 100 21.89 11.46 -14.76
C ARG A 100 21.09 10.47 -15.62
N SER A 101 20.64 9.34 -15.13
CA SER A 101 19.79 8.44 -15.90
C SER A 101 18.53 8.10 -15.12
N PHE A 102 17.46 8.82 -15.44
CA PHE A 102 16.14 8.52 -14.89
C PHE A 102 15.49 7.41 -15.72
N TYR A 103 15.64 6.18 -15.31
CA TYR A 103 14.80 5.11 -15.83
C TYR A 103 13.47 5.14 -15.06
N ARG A 104 12.42 5.57 -15.74
CA ARG A 104 11.08 5.55 -15.21
C ARG A 104 10.45 4.20 -15.53
N TYR A 105 10.46 3.29 -14.57
CA TYR A 105 9.67 2.08 -14.66
C TYR A 105 8.23 2.33 -14.19
N PRO A 106 7.22 1.80 -14.89
CA PRO A 106 5.83 1.94 -14.45
C PRO A 106 5.60 1.26 -13.09
N GLY A 107 4.86 1.90 -12.18
CA GLY A 107 4.57 1.43 -10.83
C GLY A 107 3.60 0.26 -10.79
N PHE A 108 3.64 -0.54 -9.74
CA PHE A 108 2.69 -1.60 -9.52
C PHE A 108 1.31 -1.04 -9.14
N TYR A 109 0.35 -1.14 -10.04
CA TYR A 109 -1.06 -0.92 -9.78
C TYR A 109 -1.83 -2.19 -10.18
N PRO A 110 -1.79 -3.25 -9.35
CA PRO A 110 -2.66 -4.36 -9.63
C PRO A 110 -4.09 -3.90 -9.43
N HIS A 111 -4.91 -4.02 -10.44
CA HIS A 111 -6.35 -3.91 -10.34
C HIS A 111 -6.97 -5.25 -10.74
N TRP A 112 -7.94 -5.67 -9.96
CA TRP A 112 -8.64 -6.92 -10.19
C TRP A 112 -10.10 -6.62 -10.38
N THR A 113 -10.70 -7.26 -11.36
CA THR A 113 -12.13 -7.21 -11.61
C THR A 113 -12.71 -8.62 -11.40
N TYR A 114 -13.75 -8.73 -10.63
CA TYR A 114 -14.48 -9.97 -10.41
C TYR A 114 -15.99 -9.78 -10.58
#